data_d9a229dfb0bf9aa356df92caef3b18ce
#
_entry.id   d9a229dfb0bf9aa356df92caef3b18ce
#
_cell.length_a   1.000
_cell.length_b   1.000
_cell.length_c   1.000
_cell.angle_alpha   90.00
_cell.angle_beta   90.00
_cell.angle_gamma   90.00
#
_symmetry.space_group_name_H-M   'P 1'
#
loop_
_entity.id
_entity.type
_entity.pdbx_description
1 polymer ?
#
loop_
_entity_poly.entity_id
_entity_poly.type
_entity_poly.pdbx_seq_one_letter_code
_entity_poly.pdbx_strand_id
1 'polypeptide(L)'
;MPIASFRLKFCAAVLLAASATLAAAQTKWPINTWVFTSFQGNGDGLHLSTSEDGRSWKDLGKVFLKPSVGSGLMRDPHILRAPDGIFRMVWTTGWKDKGIGYASSSDLVNWSRQQYLPLLEKVPGTNNAWAPETFFDEARQQYVITWSSDIDGRFKETTSSERMNNRTYFVTTKDFETFSAPQLLIDPGFDHIDTTLVRSGKRYIAVFKEGDRQKSKAWGAIRWAVADSVLGPYRLMPNPLVAGKRVEGPTLAVAGDKVRLYVDHYADARYGAFETTDWLTWTDVSEGLAVAKGQRHGTVLAVPAWLARNLESAQPSAQPVVPVPAPPAALEGYTADPAIRVFGDTYYIYPTSDKPNWQTTDFSVWSSRNLVDWKNEGKVLDVANDLRWARIEAWAPDVIERNGTYFMYFCAQGSIGVATAKSPLGPFVDALGKPLLTKGMGVQTNTIDPFPFIDDDGQAYLYFGNGKMGNVVRLKPDMVTLDGPVQTIALKEHREGAVVFKRAGKYYFMWSIDDARSPNYRVGWGTADSPLGPVTSPQDGFIVLQRNGSAVGTAHHSVVNVPGTDRWYAAYHRHALPEGGGFQRQTVLARMEFTADGAIRPMDPMRVPFKPGDLGEPIVDGRGRP
;
A
#
# COMPACT_ATOMS: atom_id res chain seq x y z
N MET A 1 -2.42 49.96 -73.49
CA MET A 1 -2.32 49.76 -72.06
C MET A 1 -2.91 48.40 -71.76
N PRO A 2 -2.11 47.38 -71.46
CA PRO A 2 -2.65 46.08 -71.14
C PRO A 2 -2.50 45.80 -69.66
N ILE A 3 -3.55 45.23 -69.12
CA ILE A 3 -3.71 44.80 -67.74
C ILE A 3 -2.98 43.44 -67.57
N ALA A 4 -2.00 43.40 -66.64
CA ALA A 4 -1.27 42.17 -66.32
C ALA A 4 -2.11 41.29 -65.37
N SER A 5 -2.47 40.12 -65.85
CA SER A 5 -3.10 39.06 -65.05
C SER A 5 -2.04 38.28 -64.26
N PHE A 6 -2.10 38.41 -62.97
CA PHE A 6 -1.29 37.60 -62.06
C PHE A 6 -1.91 36.18 -61.96
N ARG A 7 -1.26 35.20 -62.55
CA ARG A 7 -1.59 33.79 -62.37
C ARG A 7 -0.94 33.30 -61.10
N LEU A 8 -1.75 33.05 -60.04
CA LEU A 8 -1.35 32.29 -58.88
C LEU A 8 -1.14 30.82 -59.26
N LYS A 9 0.08 30.36 -59.23
CA LYS A 9 0.40 28.94 -59.28
C LYS A 9 0.09 28.32 -57.94
N PHE A 10 -0.99 27.53 -57.84
CA PHE A 10 -1.23 26.63 -56.75
C PHE A 10 -0.21 25.48 -56.87
N CYS A 11 0.80 25.46 -56.01
CA CYS A 11 1.57 24.26 -55.74
C CYS A 11 0.70 23.34 -54.90
N ALA A 12 0.17 22.28 -55.49
CA ALA A 12 -0.42 21.15 -54.80
C ALA A 12 0.71 20.42 -54.06
N ALA A 13 0.89 20.75 -52.78
CA ALA A 13 1.65 19.91 -51.88
C ALA A 13 0.81 18.67 -51.60
N VAL A 14 1.20 17.55 -52.16
CA VAL A 14 0.70 16.23 -51.79
C VAL A 14 1.15 15.98 -50.35
N LEU A 15 0.27 16.25 -49.42
CA LEU A 15 0.38 15.73 -48.04
C LEU A 15 0.15 14.22 -48.14
N LEU A 16 1.23 13.45 -48.20
CA LEU A 16 1.20 12.06 -47.75
C LEU A 16 0.80 12.10 -46.27
N ALA A 17 -0.47 11.88 -46.02
CA ALA A 17 -0.95 11.47 -44.71
C ALA A 17 -0.33 10.10 -44.42
N ALA A 18 0.82 10.09 -43.80
CA ALA A 18 1.26 8.93 -43.03
C ALA A 18 0.21 8.72 -41.95
N SER A 19 -0.73 7.82 -42.21
CA SER A 19 -1.56 7.20 -41.21
C SER A 19 -0.62 6.41 -40.29
N ALA A 20 0.03 7.14 -39.37
CA ALA A 20 0.52 6.55 -38.15
C ALA A 20 -0.74 6.02 -37.45
N THR A 21 -1.06 4.75 -37.66
CA THR A 21 -1.81 3.97 -36.69
C THR A 21 -1.03 4.10 -35.39
N LEU A 22 -1.43 5.07 -34.57
CA LEU A 22 -1.21 4.96 -33.12
C LEU A 22 -1.89 3.64 -32.74
N ALA A 23 -1.11 2.55 -32.75
CA ALA A 23 -1.42 1.43 -31.88
C ALA A 23 -1.47 2.07 -30.50
N ALA A 24 -2.68 2.27 -29.99
CA ALA A 24 -2.89 2.61 -28.61
C ALA A 24 -2.08 1.56 -27.86
N ALA A 25 -0.96 2.00 -27.25
CA ALA A 25 -0.21 1.15 -26.36
C ALA A 25 -1.25 0.73 -25.32
N GLN A 26 -1.69 -0.53 -25.42
CA GLN A 26 -2.51 -1.13 -24.38
C GLN A 26 -1.67 -0.96 -23.13
N THR A 27 -2.04 0.02 -22.31
CA THR A 27 -1.45 0.19 -20.99
C THR A 27 -1.65 -1.15 -20.31
N LYS A 28 -0.57 -1.93 -20.20
CA LYS A 28 -0.60 -3.19 -19.47
C LYS A 28 -1.13 -2.87 -18.08
N TRP A 29 -2.10 -3.65 -17.64
CA TRP A 29 -2.52 -3.61 -16.24
C TRP A 29 -1.27 -3.62 -15.39
N PRO A 30 -1.14 -2.75 -14.37
CA PRO A 30 0.00 -2.81 -13.47
C PRO A 30 0.12 -4.24 -12.93
N ILE A 31 1.35 -4.68 -12.69
CA ILE A 31 1.68 -6.05 -12.24
C ILE A 31 1.25 -6.18 -10.77
N ASN A 32 -0.05 -6.12 -10.53
CA ASN A 32 -0.67 -6.51 -9.28
C ASN A 32 -1.27 -7.89 -9.50
N THR A 33 -1.06 -8.77 -8.56
CA THR A 33 -1.79 -10.01 -8.54
C THR A 33 -3.17 -9.76 -7.99
N TRP A 34 -4.16 -10.38 -8.59
CA TRP A 34 -5.56 -10.22 -8.20
C TRP A 34 -6.06 -11.47 -7.49
N VAL A 35 -6.94 -11.28 -6.53
CA VAL A 35 -7.75 -12.34 -5.93
C VAL A 35 -9.20 -12.09 -6.30
N PHE A 36 -9.91 -13.14 -6.70
CA PHE A 36 -11.35 -13.14 -6.88
C PHE A 36 -11.95 -14.04 -5.79
N THR A 37 -12.78 -13.45 -4.94
CA THR A 37 -13.59 -14.21 -3.98
C THR A 37 -14.84 -14.74 -4.66
N SER A 38 -15.37 -15.85 -4.22
CA SER A 38 -16.61 -16.41 -4.76
C SER A 38 -17.23 -17.41 -3.79
N PHE A 39 -18.44 -17.81 -4.09
CA PHE A 39 -19.06 -19.02 -3.57
C PHE A 39 -19.36 -19.99 -4.71
N GLN A 40 -19.62 -21.24 -4.40
CA GLN A 40 -20.06 -22.26 -5.36
C GLN A 40 -21.39 -22.87 -4.89
N GLY A 41 -22.08 -23.53 -5.82
CA GLY A 41 -23.36 -24.15 -5.52
C GLY A 41 -24.35 -23.19 -4.89
N ASN A 42 -24.91 -23.55 -3.74
CA ASN A 42 -25.86 -22.72 -2.98
C ASN A 42 -25.19 -21.97 -1.81
N GLY A 43 -23.87 -21.74 -1.86
CA GLY A 43 -23.17 -21.01 -0.82
C GLY A 43 -22.44 -21.92 0.18
N ASP A 44 -21.57 -22.77 -0.33
CA ASP A 44 -20.81 -23.77 0.43
C ASP A 44 -19.65 -23.19 1.25
N GLY A 45 -19.22 -21.96 0.92
CA GLY A 45 -18.14 -21.26 1.61
C GLY A 45 -17.35 -20.33 0.70
N LEU A 46 -16.29 -19.76 1.26
CA LEU A 46 -15.38 -18.88 0.56
C LEU A 46 -14.45 -19.67 -0.35
N HIS A 47 -14.51 -19.41 -1.64
CA HIS A 47 -13.54 -19.84 -2.62
C HIS A 47 -12.69 -18.65 -3.09
N LEU A 48 -11.44 -18.91 -3.43
CA LEU A 48 -10.52 -17.90 -3.95
C LEU A 48 -9.90 -18.40 -5.26
N SER A 49 -9.81 -17.48 -6.21
CA SER A 49 -9.02 -17.62 -7.44
C SER A 49 -7.99 -16.52 -7.52
N THR A 50 -6.84 -16.78 -8.15
CA THR A 50 -5.76 -15.80 -8.35
C THR A 50 -5.55 -15.53 -9.83
N SER A 51 -5.08 -14.31 -10.16
CA SER A 51 -4.76 -13.90 -11.53
C SER A 51 -3.67 -12.83 -11.55
N GLU A 52 -2.78 -12.87 -12.54
CA GLU A 52 -1.78 -11.83 -12.78
C GLU A 52 -2.27 -10.77 -13.81
N ASP A 53 -3.24 -11.12 -14.65
CA ASP A 53 -3.75 -10.28 -15.74
C ASP A 53 -5.21 -9.86 -15.55
N GLY A 54 -5.89 -10.41 -14.53
CA GLY A 54 -7.32 -10.23 -14.29
C GLY A 54 -8.20 -10.87 -15.37
N ARG A 55 -7.67 -11.77 -16.20
CA ARG A 55 -8.40 -12.50 -17.23
C ARG A 55 -8.35 -14.00 -17.06
N SER A 56 -7.15 -14.51 -16.78
CA SER A 56 -6.89 -15.93 -16.54
C SER A 56 -6.89 -16.18 -15.04
N TRP A 57 -7.99 -16.72 -14.53
CA TRP A 57 -8.16 -16.97 -13.10
C TRP A 57 -7.87 -18.42 -12.75
N LYS A 58 -6.89 -18.63 -11.88
CA LYS A 58 -6.52 -19.93 -11.34
C LYS A 58 -7.34 -20.21 -10.10
N ASP A 59 -8.23 -21.19 -10.16
CA ASP A 59 -8.95 -21.71 -9.00
C ASP A 59 -7.97 -22.36 -8.01
N LEU A 60 -8.08 -22.00 -6.72
CA LEU A 60 -7.26 -22.61 -5.66
C LEU A 60 -7.83 -23.92 -5.14
N GLY A 61 -9.02 -24.34 -5.61
CA GLY A 61 -9.58 -25.67 -5.44
C GLY A 61 -9.91 -26.06 -3.98
N LYS A 62 -10.12 -25.07 -3.10
CA LYS A 62 -10.40 -25.31 -1.66
C LYS A 62 -11.34 -24.26 -1.08
N VAL A 63 -12.01 -24.61 0.01
CA VAL A 63 -12.84 -23.71 0.81
C VAL A 63 -11.98 -23.08 1.89
N PHE A 64 -11.83 -21.76 1.85
CA PHE A 64 -11.04 -20.98 2.79
C PHE A 64 -11.78 -20.64 4.09
N LEU A 65 -13.10 -20.56 4.05
CA LEU A 65 -13.96 -20.40 5.22
C LEU A 65 -15.33 -21.04 4.95
N LYS A 66 -15.75 -21.98 5.80
CA LYS A 66 -17.11 -22.53 5.77
C LYS A 66 -18.03 -21.65 6.62
N PRO A 67 -19.24 -21.31 6.15
CA PRO A 67 -20.18 -20.50 6.92
C PRO A 67 -20.65 -21.24 8.17
N SER A 68 -20.76 -20.52 9.28
CA SER A 68 -21.21 -21.06 10.58
C SER A 68 -22.17 -20.13 11.32
N VAL A 69 -22.59 -19.03 10.70
CA VAL A 69 -23.51 -18.03 11.29
C VAL A 69 -24.72 -17.78 10.41
N GLY A 70 -25.78 -17.21 10.98
CA GLY A 70 -27.06 -17.04 10.30
C GLY A 70 -27.67 -18.37 9.89
N SER A 71 -28.26 -18.45 8.70
CA SER A 71 -28.82 -19.69 8.15
C SER A 71 -27.76 -20.64 7.57
N GLY A 72 -26.45 -20.35 7.74
CA GLY A 72 -25.36 -21.22 7.35
C GLY A 72 -25.01 -21.20 5.84
N LEU A 73 -25.43 -20.16 5.12
CA LEU A 73 -25.00 -19.93 3.73
C LEU A 73 -23.88 -18.89 3.68
N MET A 74 -23.05 -18.98 2.64
CA MET A 74 -22.13 -17.92 2.25
C MET A 74 -22.34 -17.60 0.78
N ARG A 75 -23.08 -16.52 0.53
CA ARG A 75 -23.25 -15.98 -0.82
C ARG A 75 -22.67 -14.59 -0.86
N ASP A 76 -22.28 -14.15 -2.04
CA ASP A 76 -21.81 -12.79 -2.31
C ASP A 76 -20.68 -12.34 -1.36
N PRO A 77 -19.60 -13.14 -1.16
CA PRO A 77 -18.55 -12.78 -0.21
C PRO A 77 -17.75 -11.57 -0.71
N HIS A 78 -17.91 -10.45 -0.02
CA HIS A 78 -17.16 -9.23 -0.28
C HIS A 78 -16.00 -9.08 0.70
N ILE A 79 -14.82 -8.78 0.19
CA ILE A 79 -13.61 -8.54 1.00
C ILE A 79 -13.05 -7.16 0.69
N LEU A 80 -12.86 -6.38 1.76
CA LEU A 80 -12.09 -5.13 1.74
C LEU A 80 -10.77 -5.35 2.47
N ARG A 81 -9.65 -4.93 1.91
CA ARG A 81 -8.40 -4.75 2.66
C ARG A 81 -8.35 -3.32 3.20
N ALA A 82 -8.42 -3.18 4.51
CA ALA A 82 -8.44 -1.88 5.17
C ALA A 82 -7.03 -1.28 5.35
N PRO A 83 -6.91 0.03 5.69
CA PRO A 83 -5.62 0.69 5.88
C PRO A 83 -4.72 0.07 6.95
N ASP A 84 -5.30 -0.63 7.93
CA ASP A 84 -4.58 -1.41 8.95
C ASP A 84 -4.04 -2.76 8.44
N GLY A 85 -4.24 -3.07 7.16
CA GLY A 85 -3.80 -4.30 6.52
C GLY A 85 -4.68 -5.51 6.76
N ILE A 86 -5.75 -5.39 7.55
CA ILE A 86 -6.69 -6.47 7.83
C ILE A 86 -7.71 -6.58 6.69
N PHE A 87 -7.92 -7.80 6.23
CA PHE A 87 -9.03 -8.15 5.33
C PHE A 87 -10.30 -8.30 6.15
N ARG A 88 -11.35 -7.60 5.76
CA ARG A 88 -12.67 -7.66 6.38
C ARG A 88 -13.66 -8.19 5.37
N MET A 89 -14.28 -9.30 5.70
CA MET A 89 -15.24 -9.98 4.83
C MET A 89 -16.64 -9.87 5.40
N VAL A 90 -17.59 -9.55 4.53
CA VAL A 90 -19.03 -9.64 4.78
C VAL A 90 -19.66 -10.55 3.74
N TRP A 91 -20.78 -11.21 4.09
CA TRP A 91 -21.50 -12.09 3.16
C TRP A 91 -22.98 -12.25 3.51
N THR A 92 -23.78 -12.67 2.54
CA THR A 92 -25.16 -13.08 2.72
C THR A 92 -25.23 -14.42 3.43
N THR A 93 -25.88 -14.48 4.58
CA THR A 93 -25.97 -15.69 5.43
C THR A 93 -27.19 -16.55 5.15
N GLY A 94 -28.19 -16.03 4.48
CA GLY A 94 -29.44 -16.73 4.18
C GLY A 94 -30.40 -15.91 3.34
N TRP A 95 -31.39 -16.58 2.76
CA TRP A 95 -32.39 -15.94 1.90
C TRP A 95 -33.34 -14.97 2.64
N LYS A 96 -33.55 -15.22 3.94
CA LYS A 96 -34.50 -14.45 4.77
C LYS A 96 -33.87 -13.89 6.03
N ASP A 97 -32.53 -14.00 6.14
CA ASP A 97 -31.82 -13.45 7.28
C ASP A 97 -31.88 -11.92 7.25
N LYS A 98 -32.04 -11.32 8.44
CA LYS A 98 -32.13 -9.87 8.64
C LYS A 98 -30.79 -9.27 9.11
N GLY A 99 -29.73 -9.98 8.87
CA GLY A 99 -28.35 -9.63 9.16
C GLY A 99 -27.44 -10.27 8.17
N ILE A 100 -26.15 -10.05 8.37
CA ILE A 100 -25.07 -10.48 7.48
C ILE A 100 -24.00 -11.20 8.26
N GLY A 101 -23.17 -11.98 7.60
CA GLY A 101 -21.98 -12.58 8.18
C GLY A 101 -20.79 -11.62 8.15
N TYR A 102 -19.89 -11.76 9.11
CA TYR A 102 -18.64 -11.02 9.19
C TYR A 102 -17.50 -11.92 9.70
N ALA A 103 -16.33 -11.78 9.12
CA ALA A 103 -15.07 -12.31 9.63
C ALA A 103 -13.91 -11.44 9.14
N SER A 104 -12.76 -11.52 9.81
CA SER A 104 -11.55 -10.79 9.44
C SER A 104 -10.34 -11.72 9.35
N SER A 105 -9.35 -11.33 8.54
CA SER A 105 -8.12 -12.08 8.32
C SER A 105 -6.94 -11.15 8.04
N SER A 106 -5.74 -11.53 8.43
CA SER A 106 -4.51 -10.84 8.05
C SER A 106 -3.87 -11.41 6.78
N ASP A 107 -4.32 -12.58 6.30
CA ASP A 107 -3.64 -13.36 5.25
C ASP A 107 -4.57 -14.06 4.25
N LEU A 108 -5.90 -13.87 4.36
CA LEU A 108 -6.96 -14.54 3.58
C LEU A 108 -7.03 -16.07 3.78
N VAL A 109 -6.20 -16.64 4.64
CA VAL A 109 -6.13 -18.07 4.94
C VAL A 109 -6.73 -18.37 6.31
N ASN A 110 -6.29 -17.63 7.30
CA ASN A 110 -6.67 -17.79 8.68
C ASN A 110 -7.66 -16.70 9.07
N TRP A 111 -8.87 -17.12 9.45
CA TRP A 111 -9.99 -16.22 9.71
C TRP A 111 -10.32 -16.11 11.19
N SER A 112 -10.82 -14.96 11.60
CA SER A 112 -11.37 -14.74 12.92
C SER A 112 -12.59 -15.63 13.16
N ARG A 113 -13.07 -15.67 14.42
CA ARG A 113 -14.39 -16.18 14.72
C ARG A 113 -15.42 -15.43 13.89
N GLN A 114 -16.32 -16.18 13.23
CA GLN A 114 -17.40 -15.60 12.46
C GLN A 114 -18.42 -14.93 13.40
N GLN A 115 -18.97 -13.84 12.95
CA GLN A 115 -20.01 -13.09 13.66
C GLN A 115 -21.24 -12.93 12.75
N TYR A 116 -22.43 -13.05 13.31
CA TYR A 116 -23.66 -12.60 12.69
C TYR A 116 -23.93 -11.17 13.12
N LEU A 117 -24.02 -10.24 12.18
CA LEU A 117 -24.32 -8.83 12.43
C LEU A 117 -25.81 -8.61 12.21
N PRO A 118 -26.63 -8.43 13.26
CA PRO A 118 -28.10 -8.38 13.17
C PRO A 118 -28.61 -6.98 12.77
N LEU A 119 -28.14 -6.45 11.65
CA LEU A 119 -28.29 -5.05 11.24
C LEU A 119 -29.76 -4.60 11.09
N LEU A 120 -30.65 -5.53 10.73
CA LEU A 120 -32.05 -5.23 10.42
C LEU A 120 -33.05 -5.97 11.32
N GLU A 121 -32.63 -6.69 12.33
CA GLU A 121 -33.50 -7.45 13.23
C GLU A 121 -34.59 -6.58 13.91
N LYS A 122 -34.22 -5.30 14.16
CA LYS A 122 -35.11 -4.32 14.77
C LYS A 122 -35.89 -3.46 13.76
N VAL A 123 -35.74 -3.72 12.46
CA VAL A 123 -36.46 -2.99 11.41
C VAL A 123 -37.70 -3.79 11.01
N PRO A 124 -38.94 -3.34 11.36
CA PRO A 124 -40.14 -4.06 11.03
C PRO A 124 -40.33 -4.21 9.51
N GLY A 125 -40.87 -5.36 9.09
CA GLY A 125 -41.15 -5.63 7.68
C GLY A 125 -39.93 -5.97 6.81
N THR A 126 -38.73 -6.11 7.40
CA THR A 126 -37.55 -6.55 6.65
C THR A 126 -37.71 -7.98 6.19
N ASN A 127 -37.46 -8.23 4.90
CA ASN A 127 -37.54 -9.55 4.27
C ASN A 127 -36.20 -10.24 4.05
N ASN A 128 -35.10 -9.45 3.86
CA ASN A 128 -33.78 -9.96 3.53
C ASN A 128 -32.69 -8.95 3.84
N ALA A 129 -31.42 -9.44 3.85
CA ALA A 129 -30.18 -8.64 3.81
C ALA A 129 -29.21 -9.33 2.84
N TRP A 130 -29.16 -8.88 1.58
CA TRP A 130 -28.42 -9.55 0.52
C TRP A 130 -27.25 -8.74 -0.01
N ALA A 131 -26.24 -9.46 -0.52
CA ALA A 131 -25.06 -8.93 -1.18
C ALA A 131 -24.44 -7.76 -0.40
N PRO A 132 -24.02 -7.98 0.86
CA PRO A 132 -23.39 -6.92 1.63
C PRO A 132 -22.00 -6.61 1.08
N GLU A 133 -21.64 -5.34 1.10
CA GLU A 133 -20.29 -4.86 0.79
C GLU A 133 -19.78 -3.90 1.86
N THR A 134 -18.48 -3.76 1.95
CA THR A 134 -17.81 -2.85 2.90
C THR A 134 -16.93 -1.88 2.15
N PHE A 135 -17.04 -0.60 2.49
CA PHE A 135 -16.19 0.47 1.98
C PHE A 135 -15.54 1.22 3.15
N PHE A 136 -14.27 1.61 3.03
CA PHE A 136 -13.62 2.44 4.06
C PHE A 136 -13.69 3.92 3.68
N ASP A 137 -14.36 4.71 4.52
CA ASP A 137 -14.45 6.17 4.39
C ASP A 137 -13.24 6.82 5.06
N GLU A 138 -12.21 7.11 4.27
CA GLU A 138 -10.98 7.75 4.73
C GLU A 138 -11.22 9.11 5.40
N ALA A 139 -12.20 9.89 4.89
CA ALA A 139 -12.48 11.23 5.41
C ALA A 139 -13.05 11.19 6.83
N ARG A 140 -13.79 10.13 7.19
CA ARG A 140 -14.43 9.96 8.50
C ARG A 140 -13.79 8.86 9.34
N GLN A 141 -12.77 8.18 8.82
CA GLN A 141 -12.07 7.05 9.47
C GLN A 141 -13.06 6.02 10.02
N GLN A 142 -13.95 5.54 9.13
CA GLN A 142 -15.00 4.57 9.47
C GLN A 142 -15.31 3.66 8.29
N TYR A 143 -15.94 2.54 8.56
CA TYR A 143 -16.46 1.63 7.54
C TYR A 143 -17.91 1.97 7.22
N VAL A 144 -18.27 1.86 5.96
CA VAL A 144 -19.63 1.90 5.46
C VAL A 144 -19.97 0.48 5.00
N ILE A 145 -20.93 -0.16 5.64
CA ILE A 145 -21.43 -1.48 5.23
C ILE A 145 -22.73 -1.26 4.50
N THR A 146 -22.84 -1.72 3.28
CA THR A 146 -24.03 -1.64 2.44
C THR A 146 -24.63 -3.02 2.23
N TRP A 147 -25.90 -3.09 1.91
CA TRP A 147 -26.61 -4.31 1.50
C TRP A 147 -27.91 -3.97 0.78
N SER A 148 -28.48 -4.95 0.08
CA SER A 148 -29.77 -4.85 -0.57
C SER A 148 -30.87 -5.45 0.32
N SER A 149 -31.99 -4.72 0.49
CA SER A 149 -33.08 -5.16 1.34
C SER A 149 -34.43 -4.72 0.80
N ASP A 150 -35.39 -5.64 0.83
CA ASP A 150 -36.84 -5.39 0.66
C ASP A 150 -37.46 -5.22 2.04
N ILE A 151 -38.23 -4.12 2.23
CA ILE A 151 -38.91 -3.81 3.48
C ILE A 151 -40.38 -3.54 3.20
N ASP A 152 -41.24 -4.35 3.79
CA ASP A 152 -42.71 -4.27 3.59
C ASP A 152 -43.27 -2.86 3.75
N GLY A 153 -44.08 -2.49 2.79
CA GLY A 153 -44.74 -1.20 2.81
C GLY A 153 -43.95 -0.01 2.34
N ARG A 154 -42.64 -0.18 2.06
CA ARG A 154 -41.82 0.87 1.44
C ARG A 154 -41.88 0.77 -0.08
N PHE A 155 -41.77 1.91 -0.78
CA PHE A 155 -41.64 2.05 -2.24
C PHE A 155 -42.75 1.28 -3.03
N LYS A 156 -43.99 1.29 -2.57
CA LYS A 156 -45.12 0.52 -3.15
C LYS A 156 -45.33 0.80 -4.63
N GLU A 157 -45.03 2.02 -5.06
CA GLU A 157 -45.18 2.48 -6.44
C GLU A 157 -44.19 1.82 -7.42
N THR A 158 -43.12 1.28 -6.90
CA THR A 158 -42.04 0.67 -7.70
C THR A 158 -41.91 -0.84 -7.49
N THR A 159 -42.83 -1.47 -6.74
CA THR A 159 -42.81 -2.91 -6.50
C THR A 159 -42.83 -3.69 -7.81
N SER A 160 -41.85 -4.55 -8.02
CA SER A 160 -41.72 -5.40 -9.20
C SER A 160 -42.84 -6.47 -9.26
N SER A 161 -42.97 -7.14 -10.41
CA SER A 161 -43.93 -8.25 -10.57
C SER A 161 -43.57 -9.48 -9.72
N GLU A 162 -42.37 -9.57 -9.21
CA GLU A 162 -41.88 -10.64 -8.33
C GLU A 162 -42.13 -10.36 -6.85
N ARG A 163 -42.78 -9.28 -6.51
CA ARG A 163 -43.04 -8.81 -5.15
C ARG A 163 -41.78 -8.41 -4.37
N MET A 164 -40.65 -8.24 -5.02
CA MET A 164 -39.44 -7.74 -4.42
C MET A 164 -39.26 -6.27 -4.79
N ASN A 165 -38.77 -5.50 -3.82
CA ASN A 165 -38.59 -4.07 -4.01
C ASN A 165 -37.39 -3.58 -3.22
N ASN A 166 -36.23 -4.22 -3.50
CA ASN A 166 -35.01 -3.95 -2.80
C ASN A 166 -34.50 -2.54 -3.07
N ARG A 167 -33.86 -1.99 -2.05
CA ARG A 167 -33.05 -0.78 -2.11
C ARG A 167 -31.71 -1.04 -1.42
N THR A 168 -30.72 -0.21 -1.71
CA THR A 168 -29.44 -0.24 -0.99
C THR A 168 -29.57 0.55 0.30
N TYR A 169 -29.34 -0.12 1.41
CA TYR A 169 -29.23 0.46 2.75
C TYR A 169 -27.78 0.43 3.22
N PHE A 170 -27.47 1.17 4.28
CA PHE A 170 -26.16 1.17 4.90
C PHE A 170 -26.22 1.40 6.40
N VAL A 171 -25.14 1.00 7.06
CA VAL A 171 -24.72 1.44 8.40
C VAL A 171 -23.28 1.91 8.35
N THR A 172 -22.87 2.67 9.36
CA THR A 172 -21.46 2.99 9.61
C THR A 172 -20.98 2.35 10.89
N THR A 173 -19.69 1.97 10.92
CA THR A 173 -19.02 1.39 12.08
C THR A 173 -17.54 1.73 12.07
N LYS A 174 -16.90 1.74 13.24
CA LYS A 174 -15.43 1.84 13.37
C LYS A 174 -14.78 0.52 13.78
N ASP A 175 -15.54 -0.39 14.36
CA ASP A 175 -15.06 -1.56 15.12
C ASP A 175 -15.76 -2.88 14.73
N PHE A 176 -16.79 -2.86 13.90
CA PHE A 176 -17.66 -4.00 13.59
C PHE A 176 -18.39 -4.58 14.82
N GLU A 177 -18.49 -3.81 15.90
CA GLU A 177 -19.22 -4.13 17.12
C GLU A 177 -20.38 -3.16 17.36
N THR A 178 -20.12 -1.86 17.09
CA THR A 178 -21.10 -0.79 17.21
C THR A 178 -21.48 -0.21 15.85
N PHE A 179 -22.77 -0.03 15.61
CA PHE A 179 -23.29 0.40 14.31
C PHE A 179 -24.24 1.59 14.44
N SER A 180 -24.22 2.47 13.43
CA SER A 180 -25.29 3.46 13.27
C SER A 180 -26.63 2.78 13.01
N ALA A 181 -27.73 3.52 13.14
CA ALA A 181 -29.03 3.05 12.66
C ALA A 181 -28.98 2.81 11.13
N PRO A 182 -29.67 1.78 10.59
CA PRO A 182 -29.78 1.55 9.16
C PRO A 182 -30.42 2.73 8.44
N GLN A 183 -29.80 3.16 7.34
CA GLN A 183 -30.27 4.26 6.52
C GLN A 183 -30.35 3.84 5.04
N LEU A 184 -31.24 4.48 4.28
CA LEU A 184 -31.32 4.34 2.83
C LEU A 184 -30.10 5.04 2.20
N LEU A 185 -29.35 4.34 1.36
CA LEU A 185 -28.22 4.90 0.62
C LEU A 185 -28.62 5.29 -0.80
N ILE A 186 -29.31 4.38 -1.52
CA ILE A 186 -29.65 4.57 -2.92
C ILE A 186 -31.08 4.16 -3.14
N ASP A 187 -31.87 5.06 -3.73
CA ASP A 187 -33.17 4.79 -4.33
C ASP A 187 -33.17 5.30 -5.78
N PRO A 188 -32.99 4.42 -6.76
CA PRO A 188 -33.04 4.82 -8.17
C PRO A 188 -34.45 4.92 -8.73
N GLY A 189 -35.50 4.69 -7.93
CA GLY A 189 -36.90 4.63 -8.36
C GLY A 189 -37.32 3.27 -8.94
N PHE A 190 -36.54 2.20 -8.68
CA PHE A 190 -36.85 0.83 -9.11
C PHE A 190 -36.10 -0.19 -8.21
N ASP A 191 -36.57 -1.44 -8.27
CA ASP A 191 -35.92 -2.57 -7.58
C ASP A 191 -34.48 -2.77 -8.05
N HIS A 192 -33.54 -2.89 -7.12
CA HIS A 192 -32.15 -3.14 -7.44
C HIS A 192 -31.38 -3.88 -6.32
N ILE A 193 -30.39 -4.67 -6.70
CA ILE A 193 -29.53 -5.45 -5.80
C ILE A 193 -28.05 -5.36 -6.19
N ASP A 194 -27.18 -5.98 -5.42
CA ASP A 194 -25.74 -6.19 -5.70
C ASP A 194 -25.00 -4.87 -5.92
N THR A 195 -25.10 -3.97 -4.95
CA THR A 195 -24.45 -2.66 -5.06
C THR A 195 -23.00 -2.71 -4.62
N THR A 196 -22.09 -2.43 -5.54
CA THR A 196 -20.65 -2.22 -5.27
C THR A 196 -20.28 -0.75 -5.32
N LEU A 197 -19.40 -0.32 -4.40
CA LEU A 197 -18.94 1.06 -4.28
C LEU A 197 -17.46 1.18 -4.65
N VAL A 198 -17.11 2.20 -5.42
CA VAL A 198 -15.73 2.52 -5.74
C VAL A 198 -15.49 4.03 -5.72
N ARG A 199 -14.27 4.43 -5.36
CA ARG A 199 -13.81 5.82 -5.49
C ARG A 199 -13.10 6.01 -6.83
N SER A 200 -13.49 7.02 -7.59
CA SER A 200 -12.81 7.42 -8.82
C SER A 200 -12.51 8.92 -8.76
N GLY A 201 -11.24 9.24 -8.55
CA GLY A 201 -10.81 10.61 -8.28
C GLY A 201 -11.47 11.20 -7.04
N LYS A 202 -12.23 12.28 -7.22
CA LYS A 202 -12.98 12.94 -6.13
C LYS A 202 -14.41 12.44 -5.97
N ARG A 203 -14.87 11.52 -6.83
CA ARG A 203 -16.25 11.02 -6.84
C ARG A 203 -16.35 9.60 -6.30
N TYR A 204 -17.50 9.28 -5.76
CA TYR A 204 -17.91 7.93 -5.39
C TYR A 204 -18.90 7.43 -6.42
N ILE A 205 -18.70 6.20 -6.86
CA ILE A 205 -19.49 5.55 -7.90
C ILE A 205 -20.10 4.30 -7.29
N ALA A 206 -21.40 4.15 -7.45
CA ALA A 206 -22.16 2.96 -7.11
C ALA A 206 -22.55 2.26 -8.39
N VAL A 207 -22.25 0.96 -8.48
CA VAL A 207 -22.65 0.10 -9.60
C VAL A 207 -23.53 -1.00 -9.03
N PHE A 208 -24.67 -1.27 -9.67
CA PHE A 208 -25.67 -2.20 -9.15
C PHE A 208 -26.50 -2.85 -10.26
N LYS A 209 -27.12 -3.98 -9.97
CA LYS A 209 -28.06 -4.68 -10.85
C LYS A 209 -29.46 -4.06 -10.73
N GLU A 210 -30.06 -3.64 -11.83
CA GLU A 210 -31.52 -3.36 -11.92
C GLU A 210 -32.30 -4.66 -11.85
N GLY A 211 -33.36 -4.71 -11.08
CA GLY A 211 -34.24 -5.89 -10.96
C GLY A 211 -34.85 -6.32 -12.29
N ASP A 212 -35.07 -7.60 -12.46
CA ASP A 212 -35.64 -8.17 -13.67
C ASP A 212 -37.11 -7.81 -13.78
N ARG A 213 -37.54 -7.27 -14.93
CA ARG A 213 -38.94 -6.90 -15.20
C ARG A 213 -39.65 -8.02 -15.96
N GLN A 214 -40.19 -9.00 -15.25
CA GLN A 214 -40.82 -10.17 -15.89
C GLN A 214 -41.98 -9.80 -16.85
N LYS A 215 -42.80 -8.81 -16.51
CA LYS A 215 -43.93 -8.40 -17.36
C LYS A 215 -43.53 -7.84 -18.72
N SER A 216 -42.39 -7.16 -18.80
CA SER A 216 -41.87 -6.59 -20.03
C SER A 216 -40.91 -7.50 -20.77
N LYS A 217 -40.57 -8.70 -20.21
CA LYS A 217 -39.46 -9.55 -20.66
C LYS A 217 -38.12 -8.80 -20.77
N ALA A 218 -37.99 -7.68 -20.08
CA ALA A 218 -36.78 -6.91 -19.99
C ALA A 218 -35.95 -7.48 -18.85
N TRP A 219 -34.75 -7.94 -19.17
CA TRP A 219 -33.78 -8.38 -18.19
C TRP A 219 -33.09 -7.17 -17.57
N GLY A 220 -32.79 -7.26 -16.29
CA GLY A 220 -32.08 -6.23 -15.57
C GLY A 220 -30.76 -5.85 -16.22
N ALA A 221 -30.37 -4.61 -16.05
CA ALA A 221 -29.14 -4.03 -16.54
C ALA A 221 -28.18 -3.76 -15.38
N ILE A 222 -26.90 -3.65 -15.65
CA ILE A 222 -25.96 -3.07 -14.70
C ILE A 222 -26.05 -1.56 -14.83
N ARG A 223 -26.54 -0.92 -13.77
CA ARG A 223 -26.73 0.53 -13.66
C ARG A 223 -25.67 1.14 -12.77
N TRP A 224 -25.57 2.45 -12.79
CA TRP A 224 -24.63 3.18 -11.95
C TRP A 224 -25.14 4.54 -11.54
N ALA A 225 -24.61 5.01 -10.41
CA ALA A 225 -24.91 6.33 -9.84
C ALA A 225 -23.63 6.97 -9.30
N VAL A 226 -23.59 8.28 -9.21
CA VAL A 226 -22.43 9.06 -8.75
C VAL A 226 -22.80 9.97 -7.60
N ALA A 227 -21.84 10.16 -6.67
CA ALA A 227 -21.95 11.08 -5.54
C ALA A 227 -20.62 11.77 -5.23
N ASP A 228 -20.65 12.88 -4.52
CA ASP A 228 -19.46 13.57 -4.00
C ASP A 228 -19.05 13.07 -2.59
N SER A 229 -19.90 12.27 -1.97
CA SER A 229 -19.64 11.60 -0.68
C SER A 229 -20.05 10.14 -0.77
N VAL A 230 -19.33 9.24 -0.08
CA VAL A 230 -19.69 7.82 -0.01
C VAL A 230 -21.09 7.59 0.57
N LEU A 231 -21.55 8.48 1.43
CA LEU A 231 -22.89 8.45 2.02
C LEU A 231 -23.96 9.14 1.15
N GLY A 232 -23.63 9.49 -0.09
CA GLY A 232 -24.52 10.13 -1.04
C GLY A 232 -24.72 11.64 -0.81
N PRO A 233 -25.76 12.24 -1.41
CA PRO A 233 -26.77 11.59 -2.24
C PRO A 233 -26.21 11.11 -3.59
N TYR A 234 -26.65 9.93 -4.02
CA TYR A 234 -26.26 9.34 -5.30
C TYR A 234 -27.22 9.78 -6.41
N ARG A 235 -26.68 10.26 -7.51
CA ARG A 235 -27.44 10.64 -8.71
C ARG A 235 -27.30 9.55 -9.77
N LEU A 236 -28.44 8.93 -10.14
CA LEU A 236 -28.51 7.92 -11.18
C LEU A 236 -28.02 8.47 -12.52
N MET A 237 -27.19 7.71 -13.20
CA MET A 237 -26.72 8.02 -14.54
C MET A 237 -27.66 7.44 -15.60
N PRO A 238 -27.89 8.16 -16.72
CA PRO A 238 -28.95 7.81 -17.65
C PRO A 238 -28.73 6.47 -18.38
N ASN A 239 -27.48 6.19 -18.77
CA ASN A 239 -27.15 5.00 -19.54
C ASN A 239 -26.67 3.87 -18.64
N PRO A 240 -27.13 2.61 -18.86
CA PRO A 240 -26.59 1.45 -18.18
C PRO A 240 -25.15 1.18 -18.64
N LEU A 241 -24.34 0.56 -17.78
CA LEU A 241 -23.01 0.07 -18.15
C LEU A 241 -23.10 -1.20 -19.01
N VAL A 242 -24.02 -2.10 -18.65
CA VAL A 242 -24.32 -3.31 -19.41
C VAL A 242 -25.83 -3.44 -19.53
N ALA A 243 -26.35 -3.57 -20.74
CA ALA A 243 -27.77 -3.65 -21.03
C ALA A 243 -28.17 -4.97 -21.71
N GLY A 244 -29.42 -5.39 -21.54
CA GLY A 244 -30.05 -6.46 -22.32
C GLY A 244 -29.53 -7.88 -22.04
N LYS A 245 -28.83 -8.10 -20.93
CA LYS A 245 -28.23 -9.40 -20.56
C LYS A 245 -28.72 -9.83 -19.16
N ARG A 246 -28.82 -11.15 -18.94
CA ARG A 246 -29.06 -11.72 -17.61
C ARG A 246 -27.77 -11.68 -16.80
N VAL A 247 -27.50 -10.55 -16.16
CA VAL A 247 -26.26 -10.27 -15.42
C VAL A 247 -26.56 -9.85 -13.99
N GLU A 248 -25.67 -10.22 -13.06
CA GLU A 248 -25.73 -9.80 -11.67
C GLU A 248 -24.29 -9.69 -11.11
N GLY A 249 -24.18 -9.35 -9.83
CA GLY A 249 -22.92 -9.38 -9.10
C GLY A 249 -21.83 -8.53 -9.72
N PRO A 250 -22.04 -7.23 -10.01
CA PRO A 250 -20.98 -6.40 -10.54
C PRO A 250 -19.86 -6.26 -9.51
N THR A 251 -18.60 -6.44 -9.92
CA THR A 251 -17.44 -6.12 -9.11
C THR A 251 -16.39 -5.41 -9.95
N LEU A 252 -15.61 -4.53 -9.32
CA LEU A 252 -14.75 -3.58 -10.00
C LEU A 252 -13.28 -3.77 -9.60
N ALA A 253 -12.40 -3.92 -10.58
CA ALA A 253 -10.96 -3.80 -10.41
C ALA A 253 -10.52 -2.43 -10.92
N VAL A 254 -9.87 -1.64 -10.06
CA VAL A 254 -9.37 -0.31 -10.40
C VAL A 254 -7.84 -0.33 -10.42
N ALA A 255 -7.23 0.14 -11.51
CA ALA A 255 -5.79 0.19 -11.67
C ALA A 255 -5.39 1.49 -12.37
N GLY A 256 -5.05 2.50 -11.59
CA GLY A 256 -4.82 3.86 -12.08
C GLY A 256 -6.11 4.48 -12.63
N ASP A 257 -6.08 4.90 -13.89
CA ASP A 257 -7.24 5.43 -14.63
C ASP A 257 -8.11 4.34 -15.27
N LYS A 258 -7.65 3.11 -15.29
CA LYS A 258 -8.32 1.97 -15.92
C LYS A 258 -9.22 1.25 -14.91
N VAL A 259 -10.47 1.03 -15.30
CA VAL A 259 -11.45 0.28 -14.52
C VAL A 259 -11.93 -0.92 -15.32
N ARG A 260 -11.95 -2.09 -14.70
CA ARG A 260 -12.55 -3.29 -15.26
C ARG A 260 -13.73 -3.70 -14.40
N LEU A 261 -14.90 -3.82 -15.02
CA LEU A 261 -16.13 -4.35 -14.45
C LEU A 261 -16.24 -5.83 -14.81
N TYR A 262 -16.44 -6.67 -13.82
CA TYR A 262 -16.82 -8.07 -13.99
C TYR A 262 -18.30 -8.22 -13.64
N VAL A 263 -18.99 -9.11 -14.37
CA VAL A 263 -20.39 -9.43 -14.14
C VAL A 263 -20.64 -10.93 -14.27
N ASP A 264 -21.48 -11.47 -13.40
CA ASP A 264 -21.91 -12.87 -13.44
C ASP A 264 -23.10 -13.02 -14.42
N HIS A 265 -22.89 -13.69 -15.54
CA HIS A 265 -23.98 -14.13 -16.44
C HIS A 265 -24.61 -15.39 -15.87
N TYR A 266 -25.35 -15.25 -14.78
CA TYR A 266 -25.86 -16.33 -13.95
C TYR A 266 -26.70 -17.38 -14.69
N ALA A 267 -27.36 -17.01 -15.78
CA ALA A 267 -28.13 -17.93 -16.61
C ALA A 267 -27.26 -18.80 -17.54
N ASP A 268 -26.08 -18.31 -17.89
CA ASP A 268 -25.17 -18.94 -18.85
C ASP A 268 -23.96 -19.60 -18.15
N ALA A 269 -23.91 -19.52 -16.82
CA ALA A 269 -22.81 -20.01 -15.98
C ALA A 269 -21.42 -19.51 -16.46
N ARG A 270 -21.32 -18.24 -16.85
CA ARG A 270 -20.08 -17.59 -17.30
C ARG A 270 -19.96 -16.17 -16.76
N TYR A 271 -18.78 -15.63 -16.82
CA TYR A 271 -18.49 -14.23 -16.51
C TYR A 271 -18.33 -13.38 -17.77
N GLY A 272 -18.64 -12.10 -17.66
CA GLY A 272 -18.30 -11.05 -18.60
C GLY A 272 -17.38 -10.04 -17.96
N ALA A 273 -16.58 -9.36 -18.79
CA ALA A 273 -15.71 -8.27 -18.38
C ALA A 273 -15.81 -7.09 -19.36
N PHE A 274 -15.80 -5.89 -18.81
CA PHE A 274 -15.88 -4.63 -19.55
C PHE A 274 -14.84 -3.66 -19.02
N GLU A 275 -14.21 -2.87 -19.89
CA GLU A 275 -13.18 -1.91 -19.50
C GLU A 275 -13.53 -0.49 -19.89
N THR A 276 -13.12 0.46 -19.05
CA THR A 276 -13.23 1.89 -19.29
C THR A 276 -12.07 2.68 -18.68
N THR A 277 -11.87 3.91 -19.18
CA THR A 277 -10.99 4.92 -18.57
C THR A 277 -11.73 6.23 -18.25
N ASP A 278 -12.99 6.35 -18.69
CA ASP A 278 -13.79 7.58 -18.58
C ASP A 278 -15.16 7.39 -17.93
N TRP A 279 -15.54 6.14 -17.59
CA TRP A 279 -16.85 5.72 -17.08
C TRP A 279 -18.02 5.88 -18.06
N LEU A 280 -17.78 6.42 -19.24
CA LEU A 280 -18.83 6.69 -20.24
C LEU A 280 -18.79 5.69 -21.39
N THR A 281 -17.59 5.29 -21.79
CA THR A 281 -17.34 4.35 -22.88
C THR A 281 -16.82 3.03 -22.31
N TRP A 282 -17.53 1.94 -22.54
CA TRP A 282 -17.17 0.62 -22.06
C TRP A 282 -16.89 -0.33 -23.24
N THR A 283 -15.75 -0.98 -23.20
CA THR A 283 -15.36 -1.99 -24.17
C THR A 283 -15.59 -3.38 -23.58
N ASP A 284 -16.33 -4.23 -24.30
CA ASP A 284 -16.48 -5.65 -23.93
C ASP A 284 -15.15 -6.37 -24.15
N VAL A 285 -14.57 -6.89 -23.09
CA VAL A 285 -13.30 -7.64 -23.07
C VAL A 285 -13.51 -9.06 -22.52
N SER A 286 -14.72 -9.57 -22.62
CA SER A 286 -15.12 -10.90 -22.13
C SER A 286 -14.44 -12.04 -22.90
N GLU A 287 -14.00 -11.80 -24.12
CA GLU A 287 -13.27 -12.81 -24.91
C GLU A 287 -11.96 -13.20 -24.21
N GLY A 288 -11.74 -14.49 -24.01
CA GLY A 288 -10.58 -15.01 -23.31
C GLY A 288 -10.63 -14.89 -21.77
N LEU A 289 -11.74 -14.40 -21.20
CA LEU A 289 -11.94 -14.44 -19.75
C LEU A 289 -12.20 -15.86 -19.28
N ALA A 290 -11.32 -16.40 -18.45
CA ALA A 290 -11.43 -17.73 -17.86
C ALA A 290 -11.54 -17.63 -16.35
N VAL A 291 -12.68 -17.97 -15.78
CA VAL A 291 -12.93 -18.05 -14.33
C VAL A 291 -13.08 -19.49 -13.86
N ALA A 292 -13.03 -19.72 -12.56
CA ALA A 292 -13.23 -21.03 -11.97
C ALA A 292 -14.63 -21.59 -12.32
N LYS A 293 -14.70 -22.91 -12.58
CA LYS A 293 -15.96 -23.56 -12.88
C LYS A 293 -16.92 -23.49 -11.70
N GLY A 294 -18.14 -23.00 -11.94
CA GLY A 294 -19.17 -22.86 -10.91
C GLY A 294 -18.99 -21.65 -10.00
N GLN A 295 -18.01 -20.81 -10.30
CA GLN A 295 -17.80 -19.54 -9.60
C GLN A 295 -19.03 -18.63 -9.76
N ARG A 296 -19.47 -18.08 -8.64
CA ARG A 296 -20.58 -17.14 -8.56
C ARG A 296 -20.12 -15.85 -7.89
N HIS A 297 -20.93 -14.84 -7.96
CA HIS A 297 -20.79 -13.51 -7.42
C HIS A 297 -19.79 -13.38 -6.26
N GLY A 298 -18.88 -12.42 -6.32
CA GLY A 298 -17.86 -12.11 -5.31
C GLY A 298 -17.11 -10.85 -5.66
N THR A 299 -15.98 -10.62 -5.04
CA THR A 299 -15.19 -9.40 -5.15
C THR A 299 -13.84 -9.66 -5.79
N VAL A 300 -13.43 -8.79 -6.72
CA VAL A 300 -12.06 -8.73 -7.23
C VAL A 300 -11.28 -7.68 -6.43
N LEU A 301 -10.16 -8.08 -5.85
CA LEU A 301 -9.26 -7.18 -5.13
C LEU A 301 -7.80 -7.38 -5.53
N ALA A 302 -7.04 -6.28 -5.55
CA ALA A 302 -5.60 -6.34 -5.74
C ALA A 302 -4.91 -6.82 -4.46
N VAL A 303 -3.94 -7.71 -4.62
CA VAL A 303 -3.11 -8.18 -3.50
C VAL A 303 -1.64 -8.21 -3.91
N PRO A 304 -0.70 -8.09 -2.96
CA PRO A 304 0.71 -8.32 -3.25
C PRO A 304 0.95 -9.73 -3.80
N ALA A 305 1.81 -9.87 -4.80
CA ALA A 305 2.10 -11.16 -5.44
C ALA A 305 2.56 -12.26 -4.47
N TRP A 306 3.25 -11.89 -3.37
CA TRP A 306 3.64 -12.85 -2.34
C TRP A 306 2.42 -13.46 -1.62
N LEU A 307 1.36 -12.66 -1.39
CA LEU A 307 0.15 -13.14 -0.74
C LEU A 307 -0.56 -14.16 -1.63
N ALA A 308 -0.74 -13.85 -2.91
CA ALA A 308 -1.33 -14.79 -3.87
C ALA A 308 -0.56 -16.11 -3.94
N ARG A 309 0.79 -16.08 -3.97
CA ARG A 309 1.62 -17.29 -3.92
C ARG A 309 1.43 -18.08 -2.62
N ASN A 310 1.30 -17.39 -1.49
CA ASN A 310 1.03 -18.05 -0.21
C ASN A 310 -0.32 -18.77 -0.22
N LEU A 311 -1.36 -18.18 -0.83
CA LEU A 311 -2.70 -18.78 -0.93
C LEU A 311 -2.67 -20.13 -1.65
N GLU A 312 -1.81 -20.31 -2.65
CA GLU A 312 -1.70 -21.56 -3.42
C GLU A 312 -1.29 -22.75 -2.54
N SER A 313 -0.30 -22.55 -1.67
CA SER A 313 0.23 -23.61 -0.80
C SER A 313 -0.41 -23.66 0.60
N ALA A 314 -1.15 -22.61 0.99
CA ALA A 314 -1.69 -22.48 2.33
C ALA A 314 -2.75 -23.55 2.64
N GLN A 315 -2.81 -23.95 3.90
CA GLN A 315 -3.88 -24.76 4.46
C GLN A 315 -4.67 -23.89 5.45
N PRO A 316 -5.97 -23.67 5.23
CA PRO A 316 -6.80 -22.90 6.15
C PRO A 316 -6.80 -23.53 7.55
N SER A 317 -6.67 -22.68 8.59
CA SER A 317 -6.77 -23.13 9.97
C SER A 317 -8.20 -23.57 10.29
N ALA A 318 -8.34 -24.70 10.99
CA ALA A 318 -9.62 -25.11 11.53
C ALA A 318 -10.04 -24.27 12.76
N GLN A 319 -9.10 -23.57 13.38
CA GLN A 319 -9.34 -22.75 14.57
C GLN A 319 -9.37 -21.26 14.20
N PRO A 320 -10.30 -20.49 14.77
CA PRO A 320 -10.31 -19.04 14.60
C PRO A 320 -9.03 -18.39 15.13
N VAL A 321 -8.55 -17.36 14.43
CA VAL A 321 -7.42 -16.52 14.84
C VAL A 321 -7.92 -15.09 15.10
N VAL A 322 -7.20 -14.34 15.94
CA VAL A 322 -7.44 -12.90 16.11
C VAL A 322 -6.41 -12.17 15.24
N PRO A 323 -6.82 -11.53 14.14
CA PRO A 323 -5.90 -10.75 13.32
C PRO A 323 -5.35 -9.56 14.11
N VAL A 324 -4.05 -9.33 14.00
CA VAL A 324 -3.38 -8.20 14.63
C VAL A 324 -3.12 -7.14 13.56
N PRO A 325 -3.64 -5.91 13.72
CA PRO A 325 -3.32 -4.81 12.82
C PRO A 325 -1.83 -4.47 12.86
N ALA A 326 -1.26 -4.12 11.70
CA ALA A 326 0.08 -3.58 11.68
C ALA A 326 0.10 -2.16 12.30
N PRO A 327 1.19 -1.76 12.97
CA PRO A 327 1.34 -0.38 13.45
C PRO A 327 1.13 0.64 12.33
N PRO A 328 0.61 1.83 12.61
CA PRO A 328 0.50 2.89 11.61
C PRO A 328 1.89 3.31 11.09
N ALA A 329 1.93 3.92 9.91
CA ALA A 329 3.14 4.58 9.43
C ALA A 329 3.50 5.75 10.37
N ALA A 330 4.79 5.97 10.59
CA ALA A 330 5.27 7.10 11.41
C ALA A 330 5.18 8.43 10.66
N LEU A 331 5.37 8.39 9.34
CA LEU A 331 5.35 9.57 8.48
C LEU A 331 4.21 9.48 7.46
N GLU A 332 3.69 10.63 7.06
CA GLU A 332 2.68 10.71 6.01
C GLU A 332 3.27 10.42 4.62
N GLY A 333 2.45 9.83 3.74
CA GLY A 333 2.80 9.55 2.36
C GLY A 333 3.68 8.31 2.19
N TYR A 334 4.31 8.20 1.02
CA TYR A 334 5.26 7.13 0.72
C TYR A 334 6.68 7.60 1.02
N THR A 335 7.23 7.07 2.10
CA THR A 335 8.54 7.44 2.65
C THR A 335 9.37 6.18 2.87
N ALA A 336 10.56 6.13 2.31
CA ALA A 336 11.44 4.97 2.34
C ALA A 336 12.83 5.32 2.88
N ASP A 337 13.67 4.32 3.08
CA ASP A 337 15.08 4.46 3.42
C ASP A 337 15.34 5.51 4.51
N PRO A 338 14.61 5.44 5.66
CA PRO A 338 14.60 6.52 6.63
C PRO A 338 15.93 6.62 7.39
N ALA A 339 16.57 7.77 7.37
CA ALA A 339 17.65 8.10 8.27
C ALA A 339 17.12 8.86 9.49
N ILE A 340 17.13 8.23 10.66
CA ILE A 340 16.74 8.88 11.91
C ILE A 340 17.97 9.41 12.65
N ARG A 341 17.92 10.68 13.07
CA ARG A 341 18.98 11.35 13.81
C ARG A 341 18.39 12.16 14.97
N VAL A 342 19.21 12.43 15.97
CA VAL A 342 18.85 13.34 17.06
C VAL A 342 19.88 14.46 17.15
N PHE A 343 19.40 15.71 17.10
CA PHE A 343 20.22 16.90 17.27
C PHE A 343 19.59 17.78 18.36
N GLY A 344 20.35 18.00 19.43
CA GLY A 344 19.82 18.64 20.63
C GLY A 344 18.71 17.80 21.27
N ASP A 345 17.53 18.36 21.38
CA ASP A 345 16.33 17.74 21.98
C ASP A 345 15.30 17.24 20.94
N THR A 346 15.67 17.23 19.68
CA THR A 346 14.75 16.97 18.57
C THR A 346 15.26 15.82 17.70
N TYR A 347 14.36 14.89 17.38
CA TYR A 347 14.58 13.81 16.42
C TYR A 347 14.20 14.29 15.03
N TYR A 348 14.96 13.85 14.04
CA TYR A 348 14.74 14.15 12.62
C TYR A 348 14.74 12.86 11.82
N ILE A 349 13.84 12.73 10.84
CA ILE A 349 13.87 11.67 9.84
C ILE A 349 14.00 12.31 8.47
N TYR A 350 14.99 11.84 7.72
CA TYR A 350 15.22 12.21 6.32
C TYR A 350 14.98 10.96 5.47
N PRO A 351 13.80 10.80 4.85
CA PRO A 351 13.50 9.65 4.03
C PRO A 351 13.72 9.91 2.54
N THR A 352 13.73 8.85 1.75
CA THR A 352 13.44 8.89 0.32
C THR A 352 11.94 9.14 0.14
N SER A 353 11.57 10.13 -0.67
CA SER A 353 10.18 10.34 -1.10
C SER A 353 9.87 9.37 -2.25
N ASP A 354 9.20 8.24 -1.99
CA ASP A 354 8.93 7.25 -3.03
C ASP A 354 8.05 7.82 -4.16
N LYS A 355 8.49 7.58 -5.39
CA LYS A 355 7.77 7.91 -6.63
C LYS A 355 7.82 6.70 -7.58
N PRO A 356 6.90 6.60 -8.55
CA PRO A 356 6.92 5.51 -9.52
C PRO A 356 8.30 5.33 -10.15
N ASN A 357 8.75 4.07 -10.26
CA ASN A 357 10.06 3.70 -10.80
C ASN A 357 11.26 4.36 -10.11
N TRP A 358 11.10 4.75 -8.83
CA TRP A 358 12.11 5.44 -8.01
C TRP A 358 12.65 6.75 -8.60
N GLN A 359 11.89 7.40 -9.47
CA GLN A 359 12.29 8.67 -10.09
C GLN A 359 12.04 9.87 -9.17
N THR A 360 12.65 9.82 -8.02
CA THR A 360 12.59 10.85 -6.98
C THR A 360 13.54 12.01 -7.32
N THR A 361 13.16 13.21 -6.91
CA THR A 361 13.90 14.45 -7.28
C THR A 361 14.25 15.32 -6.09
N ASP A 362 13.74 15.01 -4.90
CA ASP A 362 13.89 15.88 -3.74
C ASP A 362 13.92 15.09 -2.44
N PHE A 363 14.45 15.74 -1.40
CA PHE A 363 14.43 15.30 -0.02
C PHE A 363 13.65 16.26 0.85
N SER A 364 12.88 15.71 1.78
CA SER A 364 12.17 16.43 2.83
C SER A 364 12.60 15.92 4.20
N VAL A 365 12.28 16.68 5.27
CA VAL A 365 12.60 16.29 6.64
C VAL A 365 11.36 16.36 7.52
N TRP A 366 11.27 15.41 8.45
CA TRP A 366 10.29 15.41 9.54
C TRP A 366 11.00 15.56 10.86
N SER A 367 10.37 16.28 11.79
CA SER A 367 10.87 16.47 13.15
C SER A 367 9.88 15.93 14.20
N SER A 368 10.42 15.48 15.34
CA SER A 368 9.63 15.04 16.50
C SER A 368 10.41 15.26 17.78
N ARG A 369 9.70 15.54 18.88
CA ARG A 369 10.30 15.59 20.23
C ARG A 369 10.06 14.29 21.03
N ASN A 370 9.20 13.40 20.54
CA ASN A 370 8.76 12.22 21.27
C ASN A 370 8.76 10.92 20.45
N LEU A 371 9.25 10.94 19.20
CA LEU A 371 9.27 9.82 18.26
C LEU A 371 7.88 9.34 17.78
N VAL A 372 6.80 10.01 18.16
CA VAL A 372 5.42 9.65 17.81
C VAL A 372 4.78 10.71 16.92
N ASP A 373 4.80 11.95 17.40
CA ASP A 373 4.21 13.08 16.70
C ASP A 373 5.25 13.67 15.77
N TRP A 374 5.11 13.37 14.47
CA TRP A 374 6.03 13.82 13.44
C TRP A 374 5.43 14.96 12.64
N LYS A 375 6.17 16.05 12.56
CA LYS A 375 5.83 17.23 11.76
C LYS A 375 6.65 17.24 10.47
N ASN A 376 5.99 17.34 9.32
CA ASN A 376 6.67 17.58 8.04
C ASN A 376 7.16 19.03 8.01
N GLU A 377 8.47 19.20 7.97
CA GLU A 377 9.12 20.54 7.93
C GLU A 377 9.36 21.02 6.49
N GLY A 378 9.08 20.17 5.50
CA GLY A 378 9.18 20.51 4.09
C GLY A 378 10.47 20.03 3.41
N LYS A 379 10.64 20.50 2.18
CA LYS A 379 11.76 20.16 1.30
C LYS A 379 13.05 20.84 1.78
N VAL A 380 14.15 20.08 1.80
CA VAL A 380 15.46 20.54 2.26
C VAL A 380 16.53 20.54 1.16
N LEU A 381 16.34 19.76 0.09
CA LEU A 381 17.21 19.73 -1.10
C LEU A 381 16.40 19.26 -2.32
N ASP A 382 16.54 19.94 -3.44
CA ASP A 382 15.95 19.57 -4.73
C ASP A 382 17.03 19.17 -5.72
N VAL A 383 17.23 17.87 -5.89
CA VAL A 383 18.27 17.30 -6.77
C VAL A 383 18.11 17.79 -8.21
N ALA A 384 16.87 17.96 -8.66
CA ALA A 384 16.59 18.37 -10.03
C ALA A 384 16.97 19.85 -10.30
N ASN A 385 16.88 20.70 -9.29
CA ASN A 385 17.10 22.15 -9.43
C ASN A 385 18.41 22.63 -8.79
N ASP A 386 18.83 22.03 -7.68
CA ASP A 386 19.94 22.52 -6.86
C ASP A 386 21.30 21.90 -7.24
N LEU A 387 21.29 20.75 -7.93
CA LEU A 387 22.53 20.09 -8.36
C LEU A 387 22.86 20.39 -9.84
N ARG A 388 24.15 20.43 -10.14
CA ARG A 388 24.65 20.56 -11.51
C ARG A 388 24.83 19.21 -12.23
N TRP A 389 24.97 18.12 -11.45
CA TRP A 389 25.44 16.82 -11.92
C TRP A 389 24.36 15.71 -11.86
N ALA A 390 23.20 15.96 -11.25
CA ALA A 390 22.09 15.00 -11.18
C ALA A 390 20.74 15.71 -11.31
N ARG A 391 19.69 14.92 -11.68
CA ARG A 391 18.32 15.43 -11.85
C ARG A 391 17.26 14.52 -11.23
N ILE A 392 17.58 13.25 -11.01
CA ILE A 392 16.67 12.21 -10.55
C ILE A 392 17.39 11.25 -9.60
N GLU A 393 16.63 10.27 -9.08
CA GLU A 393 17.13 9.20 -8.20
C GLU A 393 17.71 9.76 -6.89
N ALA A 394 16.97 10.70 -6.30
CA ALA A 394 17.25 11.23 -4.97
C ALA A 394 16.90 10.18 -3.91
N TRP A 395 17.87 9.34 -3.50
CA TRP A 395 17.62 8.20 -2.62
C TRP A 395 18.49 8.23 -1.37
N ALA A 396 17.96 7.58 -0.31
CA ALA A 396 18.65 7.23 0.93
C ALA A 396 19.55 8.35 1.48
N PRO A 397 19.00 9.51 1.83
CA PRO A 397 19.76 10.57 2.45
C PRO A 397 20.10 10.21 3.89
N ASP A 398 21.26 10.65 4.37
CA ASP A 398 21.55 10.63 5.79
C ASP A 398 22.32 11.89 6.21
N VAL A 399 22.08 12.37 7.43
CA VAL A 399 22.62 13.64 7.92
C VAL A 399 23.43 13.43 9.18
N ILE A 400 24.58 14.08 9.26
CA ILE A 400 25.41 14.12 10.45
C ILE A 400 25.86 15.55 10.73
N GLU A 401 26.03 15.88 12.00
CA GLU A 401 26.51 17.21 12.42
C GLU A 401 28.00 17.14 12.79
N ARG A 402 28.76 18.15 12.39
CA ARG A 402 30.11 18.39 12.88
C ARG A 402 30.39 19.88 12.97
N ASN A 403 30.75 20.35 14.17
CA ASN A 403 31.14 21.74 14.44
C ASN A 403 30.12 22.79 13.96
N GLY A 404 28.82 22.54 14.20
CA GLY A 404 27.72 23.45 13.84
C GLY A 404 27.41 23.48 12.34
N THR A 405 27.92 22.48 11.60
CA THR A 405 27.57 22.28 10.18
C THR A 405 26.96 20.89 10.01
N TYR A 406 25.83 20.83 9.33
CA TYR A 406 25.11 19.61 8.98
C TYR A 406 25.52 19.18 7.58
N PHE A 407 25.90 17.91 7.45
CA PHE A 407 26.32 17.29 6.20
C PHE A 407 25.30 16.24 5.81
N MET A 408 24.61 16.43 4.71
CA MET A 408 23.71 15.45 4.11
C MET A 408 24.44 14.69 3.02
N TYR A 409 24.60 13.38 3.20
CA TYR A 409 25.04 12.48 2.15
C TYR A 409 23.81 11.83 1.53
N PHE A 410 23.81 11.68 0.22
CA PHE A 410 22.63 11.17 -0.51
C PHE A 410 23.06 10.50 -1.81
N CYS A 411 22.21 9.63 -2.32
CA CYS A 411 22.38 9.09 -3.67
C CYS A 411 21.62 9.96 -4.68
N ALA A 412 22.25 10.20 -5.84
CA ALA A 412 21.58 10.75 -7.01
C ALA A 412 22.24 10.18 -8.28
N GLN A 413 21.43 9.68 -9.22
CA GLN A 413 21.88 9.04 -10.47
C GLN A 413 23.04 8.05 -10.27
N GLY A 414 22.92 7.14 -9.28
CA GLY A 414 23.89 6.10 -8.99
C GLY A 414 25.23 6.60 -8.43
N SER A 415 25.29 7.84 -7.94
CA SER A 415 26.47 8.46 -7.34
C SER A 415 26.13 9.02 -5.96
N ILE A 416 27.11 9.15 -5.07
CA ILE A 416 26.90 9.77 -3.76
C ILE A 416 27.36 11.21 -3.80
N GLY A 417 26.44 12.11 -3.42
CA GLY A 417 26.70 13.53 -3.19
C GLY A 417 26.83 13.89 -1.72
N VAL A 418 27.32 15.10 -1.45
CA VAL A 418 27.32 15.70 -0.13
C VAL A 418 26.87 17.15 -0.24
N ALA A 419 25.90 17.54 0.60
CA ALA A 419 25.40 18.91 0.72
C ALA A 419 25.51 19.38 2.18
N THR A 420 25.60 20.69 2.37
CA THR A 420 25.80 21.28 3.71
C THR A 420 24.72 22.29 4.07
N ALA A 421 24.43 22.39 5.36
CA ALA A 421 23.52 23.39 5.91
C ALA A 421 23.98 23.88 7.30
N LYS A 422 23.43 24.99 7.76
CA LYS A 422 23.60 25.51 9.13
C LYS A 422 22.48 25.10 10.08
N SER A 423 21.50 24.38 9.57
CA SER A 423 20.36 23.86 10.33
C SER A 423 20.03 22.44 9.87
N PRO A 424 19.55 21.56 10.76
CA PRO A 424 19.05 20.25 10.36
C PRO A 424 17.84 20.34 9.42
N LEU A 425 17.16 21.49 9.41
CA LEU A 425 16.04 21.78 8.51
C LEU A 425 16.47 22.34 7.15
N GLY A 426 17.79 22.36 6.86
CA GLY A 426 18.30 22.95 5.62
C GLY A 426 18.13 24.47 5.55
N PRO A 427 18.06 25.05 4.33
CA PRO A 427 18.27 24.36 3.06
C PRO A 427 19.69 23.81 2.92
N PHE A 428 19.84 22.63 2.35
CA PHE A 428 21.14 22.04 2.06
C PHE A 428 21.64 22.51 0.69
N VAL A 429 22.92 22.82 0.60
CA VAL A 429 23.58 23.30 -0.61
C VAL A 429 24.67 22.31 -1.01
N ASP A 430 24.73 21.94 -2.28
CA ASP A 430 25.77 21.07 -2.85
C ASP A 430 27.16 21.59 -2.49
N ALA A 431 27.92 20.79 -1.75
CA ALA A 431 29.22 21.22 -1.22
C ALA A 431 30.34 21.19 -2.28
N LEU A 432 30.20 20.39 -3.34
CA LEU A 432 31.27 20.11 -4.29
C LEU A 432 30.96 20.51 -5.73
N GLY A 433 29.70 20.69 -6.10
CA GLY A 433 29.28 20.87 -7.49
C GLY A 433 29.50 19.65 -8.38
N LYS A 434 29.81 18.50 -7.77
CA LYS A 434 30.08 17.20 -8.39
C LYS A 434 29.85 16.08 -7.37
N PRO A 435 29.70 14.83 -7.79
CA PRO A 435 29.63 13.71 -6.83
C PRO A 435 30.88 13.61 -5.96
N LEU A 436 30.70 13.21 -4.70
CA LEU A 436 31.77 12.80 -3.79
C LEU A 436 32.35 11.44 -4.18
N LEU A 437 31.45 10.49 -4.51
CA LEU A 437 31.79 9.13 -4.91
C LEU A 437 30.98 8.70 -6.14
N THR A 438 31.67 8.05 -7.08
CA THR A 438 31.08 7.48 -8.29
C THR A 438 31.59 6.06 -8.51
N LYS A 439 30.87 5.31 -9.31
CA LYS A 439 31.34 4.00 -9.81
C LYS A 439 32.67 4.17 -10.52
N GLY A 440 33.63 3.32 -10.23
CA GLY A 440 34.97 3.35 -10.81
C GLY A 440 36.06 4.02 -9.94
N MET A 441 35.69 4.65 -8.80
CA MET A 441 36.67 5.18 -7.82
C MET A 441 37.16 4.09 -6.83
N GLY A 442 37.55 2.92 -7.34
CA GLY A 442 37.91 1.76 -6.52
C GLY A 442 36.68 0.98 -6.00
N VAL A 443 35.47 1.34 -6.43
CA VAL A 443 34.22 0.74 -6.01
C VAL A 443 33.76 -0.29 -7.04
N GLN A 444 33.57 -1.53 -6.61
CA GLN A 444 33.10 -2.63 -7.47
C GLN A 444 31.58 -2.81 -7.44
N THR A 445 30.89 -2.10 -6.55
CA THR A 445 29.42 -2.13 -6.35
C THR A 445 28.78 -0.82 -6.81
N ASN A 446 27.45 -0.73 -6.76
CA ASN A 446 26.80 0.56 -6.94
C ASN A 446 27.12 1.50 -5.77
N THR A 447 27.29 2.79 -6.07
CA THR A 447 27.55 3.85 -5.10
C THR A 447 26.23 4.47 -4.65
N ILE A 448 25.53 3.77 -3.76
CA ILE A 448 24.27 4.19 -3.17
C ILE A 448 24.26 3.97 -1.66
N ASP A 449 23.26 4.48 -0.97
CA ASP A 449 22.95 4.26 0.44
C ASP A 449 24.10 4.72 1.38
N PRO A 450 24.45 5.98 1.34
CA PRO A 450 25.52 6.51 2.19
C PRO A 450 25.07 6.58 3.66
N PHE A 451 25.93 6.10 4.56
CA PHE A 451 25.75 6.22 6.01
C PHE A 451 27.00 6.84 6.63
N PRO A 452 26.97 8.11 7.07
CA PRO A 452 28.06 8.75 7.77
C PRO A 452 28.11 8.37 9.26
N PHE A 453 29.32 8.12 9.76
CA PHE A 453 29.58 7.81 11.15
C PHE A 453 30.82 8.57 11.63
N ILE A 454 30.77 9.19 12.81
CA ILE A 454 31.91 9.80 13.49
C ILE A 454 32.18 8.97 14.74
N ASP A 455 33.39 8.46 14.85
CA ASP A 455 33.83 7.68 16.02
C ASP A 455 34.24 8.60 17.19
N ASP A 456 34.44 8.00 18.38
CA ASP A 456 34.76 8.72 19.62
C ASP A 456 36.10 9.48 19.51
N ASP A 457 37.01 9.03 18.65
CA ASP A 457 38.30 9.72 18.36
C ASP A 457 38.19 10.88 17.38
N GLY A 458 36.97 11.12 16.85
CA GLY A 458 36.67 12.16 15.88
C GLY A 458 36.94 11.76 14.43
N GLN A 459 37.42 10.56 14.15
CA GLN A 459 37.56 10.07 12.78
C GLN A 459 36.18 9.81 12.17
N ALA A 460 35.94 10.38 11.00
CA ALA A 460 34.70 10.18 10.26
C ALA A 460 34.84 9.08 9.20
N TYR A 461 33.79 8.32 9.02
CA TYR A 461 33.68 7.23 8.06
C TYR A 461 32.38 7.40 7.25
N LEU A 462 32.42 6.95 5.99
CA LEU A 462 31.25 6.85 5.14
C LEU A 462 31.11 5.39 4.67
N TYR A 463 30.03 4.74 5.10
CA TYR A 463 29.65 3.41 4.64
C TYR A 463 28.68 3.55 3.48
N PHE A 464 28.70 2.63 2.53
CA PHE A 464 27.82 2.68 1.37
C PHE A 464 27.84 1.40 0.55
N GLY A 465 26.96 1.28 -0.44
CA GLY A 465 27.04 0.28 -1.49
C GLY A 465 25.86 -0.66 -1.57
N ASN A 466 25.67 -1.19 -2.78
CA ASN A 466 24.66 -2.17 -3.13
C ASN A 466 25.32 -3.35 -3.84
N GLY A 467 25.29 -4.53 -3.23
CA GLY A 467 25.91 -5.74 -3.74
C GLY A 467 26.31 -6.71 -2.64
N LYS A 468 27.18 -7.67 -2.94
CA LYS A 468 27.57 -8.74 -2.01
C LYS A 468 28.49 -8.28 -0.87
N MET A 469 29.04 -7.09 -0.94
CA MET A 469 29.98 -6.53 0.01
C MET A 469 29.54 -5.10 0.35
N GLY A 470 29.68 -4.70 1.59
CA GLY A 470 29.63 -3.29 1.98
C GLY A 470 30.95 -2.58 1.64
N ASN A 471 30.93 -1.25 1.58
CA ASN A 471 32.11 -0.43 1.42
C ASN A 471 32.22 0.58 2.55
N VAL A 472 33.45 0.99 2.85
CA VAL A 472 33.75 2.07 3.78
C VAL A 472 34.92 2.90 3.29
N VAL A 473 34.85 4.19 3.53
CA VAL A 473 35.99 5.10 3.32
C VAL A 473 36.09 6.07 4.50
N ARG A 474 37.32 6.43 4.87
CA ARG A 474 37.53 7.52 5.83
C ARG A 474 37.24 8.86 5.17
N LEU A 475 36.75 9.80 5.97
CA LEU A 475 36.62 11.18 5.56
C LEU A 475 37.60 12.06 6.32
N LYS A 476 38.10 13.08 5.66
CA LYS A 476 38.88 14.13 6.33
C LYS A 476 37.97 14.97 7.27
N PRO A 477 38.56 15.74 8.19
CA PRO A 477 37.81 16.57 9.12
C PRO A 477 36.80 17.55 8.47
N ASP A 478 37.03 17.89 7.20
CA ASP A 478 36.11 18.75 6.41
C ASP A 478 34.82 18.06 5.98
N MET A 479 34.72 16.73 6.18
CA MET A 479 33.56 15.89 5.86
C MET A 479 33.19 15.82 4.37
N VAL A 480 33.97 16.42 3.48
CA VAL A 480 33.70 16.47 2.03
C VAL A 480 34.85 15.93 1.19
N THR A 481 35.93 15.52 1.83
CA THR A 481 37.13 14.97 1.19
C THR A 481 37.39 13.55 1.70
N LEU A 482 37.66 12.61 0.78
CA LEU A 482 38.05 11.24 1.14
C LEU A 482 39.44 11.22 1.75
N ASP A 483 39.63 10.40 2.79
CA ASP A 483 40.91 10.19 3.46
C ASP A 483 41.41 8.75 3.24
N GLY A 484 41.93 8.51 2.05
CA GLY A 484 42.44 7.22 1.62
C GLY A 484 41.50 6.45 0.66
N PRO A 485 41.86 5.20 0.35
CA PRO A 485 41.11 4.37 -0.58
C PRO A 485 39.83 3.82 0.03
N VAL A 486 38.86 3.52 -0.82
CA VAL A 486 37.67 2.74 -0.43
C VAL A 486 38.08 1.33 -0.08
N GLN A 487 37.57 0.83 1.05
CA GLN A 487 37.77 -0.54 1.52
C GLN A 487 36.45 -1.30 1.48
N THR A 488 36.49 -2.61 1.27
CA THR A 488 35.34 -3.48 1.31
C THR A 488 35.20 -4.13 2.69
N ILE A 489 33.96 -4.26 3.15
CA ILE A 489 33.62 -4.99 4.38
C ILE A 489 32.76 -6.20 4.01
N ALA A 490 33.19 -7.39 4.45
CA ALA A 490 32.41 -8.60 4.30
C ALA A 490 31.25 -8.60 5.28
N LEU A 491 30.03 -8.59 4.76
CA LEU A 491 28.80 -8.67 5.53
C LEU A 491 27.98 -9.84 4.98
N LYS A 492 27.52 -10.70 5.89
CA LYS A 492 26.80 -11.94 5.51
C LYS A 492 25.49 -11.62 4.76
N GLU A 493 25.32 -12.18 3.57
CA GLU A 493 24.13 -11.95 2.72
C GLU A 493 23.84 -10.47 2.40
N HIS A 494 24.85 -9.61 2.42
CA HIS A 494 24.68 -8.18 2.20
C HIS A 494 24.00 -7.85 0.88
N ARG A 495 23.09 -6.90 0.93
CA ARG A 495 22.50 -6.26 -0.24
C ARG A 495 22.79 -4.76 -0.27
N GLU A 496 22.42 -4.01 0.77
CA GLU A 496 22.53 -2.54 0.83
C GLU A 496 22.24 -1.98 2.23
N GLY A 497 22.31 -0.64 2.39
CA GLY A 497 21.84 0.09 3.57
C GLY A 497 22.56 -0.31 4.85
N ALA A 498 23.90 -0.34 4.82
CA ALA A 498 24.70 -0.63 6.00
C ALA A 498 24.69 0.55 6.98
N VAL A 499 24.36 0.27 8.23
CA VAL A 499 24.31 1.20 9.36
C VAL A 499 25.30 0.75 10.43
N VAL A 500 26.02 1.68 11.02
CA VAL A 500 27.02 1.40 12.07
C VAL A 500 26.78 2.29 13.29
N PHE A 501 26.79 1.70 14.47
CA PHE A 501 26.71 2.43 15.73
C PHE A 501 27.57 1.76 16.80
N LYS A 502 27.90 2.51 17.85
CA LYS A 502 28.71 2.03 18.96
C LYS A 502 27.88 1.87 20.22
N ARG A 503 27.99 0.73 20.90
CA ARG A 503 27.35 0.48 22.19
C ARG A 503 28.24 -0.38 23.06
N ALA A 504 28.45 0.04 24.30
CA ALA A 504 29.29 -0.66 25.28
C ALA A 504 30.70 -1.02 24.72
N GLY A 505 31.32 -0.11 23.96
CA GLY A 505 32.66 -0.27 23.41
C GLY A 505 32.76 -1.15 22.16
N LYS A 506 31.67 -1.73 21.67
CA LYS A 506 31.62 -2.53 20.42
C LYS A 506 30.94 -1.78 19.31
N TYR A 507 31.37 -2.05 18.07
CA TYR A 507 30.69 -1.57 16.86
C TYR A 507 29.66 -2.60 16.43
N TYR A 508 28.43 -2.13 16.24
CA TYR A 508 27.32 -2.90 15.71
C TYR A 508 27.10 -2.50 14.27
N PHE A 509 27.04 -3.49 13.40
CA PHE A 509 26.72 -3.34 11.99
C PHE A 509 25.36 -3.96 11.74
N MET A 510 24.50 -3.24 11.05
CA MET A 510 23.23 -3.75 10.58
C MET A 510 23.11 -3.43 9.09
N TRP A 511 22.47 -4.29 8.31
CA TRP A 511 22.35 -4.10 6.87
C TRP A 511 21.14 -4.83 6.31
N SER A 512 20.71 -4.40 5.12
CA SER A 512 19.59 -4.97 4.40
C SER A 512 20.02 -6.19 3.57
N ILE A 513 19.16 -7.17 3.53
CA ILE A 513 19.30 -8.43 2.82
C ILE A 513 18.12 -8.60 1.88
N ASP A 514 18.35 -9.11 0.66
CA ASP A 514 17.39 -9.22 -0.41
C ASP A 514 17.15 -7.88 -1.15
N ASP A 515 16.11 -7.76 -1.96
CA ASP A 515 15.81 -6.59 -2.78
C ASP A 515 14.63 -5.82 -2.19
N ALA A 516 14.66 -4.48 -2.27
CA ALA A 516 13.60 -3.61 -1.71
C ALA A 516 12.20 -3.90 -2.27
N ARG A 517 12.10 -4.54 -3.44
CA ARG A 517 10.83 -5.00 -4.04
C ARG A 517 10.36 -6.34 -3.49
N SER A 518 11.24 -7.06 -2.77
CA SER A 518 10.94 -8.36 -2.19
C SER A 518 10.15 -8.21 -0.88
N PRO A 519 9.05 -8.96 -0.68
CA PRO A 519 8.39 -9.02 0.61
C PRO A 519 9.28 -9.64 1.71
N ASN A 520 10.37 -10.31 1.33
CA ASN A 520 11.35 -10.91 2.25
C ASN A 520 12.54 -9.97 2.55
N TYR A 521 12.49 -8.72 2.10
CA TYR A 521 13.49 -7.70 2.43
C TYR A 521 13.57 -7.58 3.95
N ARG A 522 14.77 -7.78 4.52
CA ARG A 522 14.99 -8.01 5.95
C ARG A 522 16.33 -7.46 6.41
N VAL A 523 16.57 -7.41 7.71
CA VAL A 523 17.79 -6.86 8.31
C VAL A 523 18.58 -7.94 9.02
N GLY A 524 19.86 -8.05 8.66
CA GLY A 524 20.87 -8.82 9.38
C GLY A 524 21.82 -7.93 10.18
N TRP A 525 22.57 -8.54 11.09
CA TRP A 525 23.51 -7.80 11.94
C TRP A 525 24.77 -8.59 12.28
N GLY A 526 25.76 -7.87 12.81
CA GLY A 526 26.99 -8.41 13.37
C GLY A 526 27.73 -7.36 14.18
N THR A 527 28.83 -7.76 14.82
CA THR A 527 29.68 -6.87 15.62
C THR A 527 31.13 -6.91 15.16
N ALA A 528 31.86 -5.85 15.49
CA ALA A 528 33.30 -5.74 15.28
C ALA A 528 33.96 -4.96 16.43
N ASP A 529 35.29 -5.10 16.56
CA ASP A 529 36.10 -4.32 17.49
C ASP A 529 36.68 -3.04 16.82
N SER A 530 36.39 -2.86 15.53
CA SER A 530 36.85 -1.71 14.73
C SER A 530 35.75 -1.25 13.77
N PRO A 531 35.64 0.07 13.48
CA PRO A 531 34.73 0.59 12.47
C PRO A 531 35.03 0.08 11.04
N LEU A 532 36.21 -0.47 10.82
CA LEU A 532 36.62 -1.07 9.55
C LEU A 532 36.42 -2.59 9.49
N GLY A 533 35.84 -3.19 10.54
CA GLY A 533 35.67 -4.63 10.67
C GLY A 533 36.95 -5.34 11.20
N PRO A 534 37.10 -6.67 11.02
CA PRO A 534 36.12 -7.56 10.39
C PRO A 534 34.82 -7.72 11.21
N VAL A 535 33.71 -7.91 10.51
CA VAL A 535 32.39 -8.07 11.15
C VAL A 535 32.09 -9.56 11.35
N THR A 536 31.72 -9.92 12.57
CA THR A 536 31.28 -11.26 12.94
C THR A 536 29.77 -11.25 13.15
N SER A 537 29.05 -12.05 12.35
CA SER A 537 27.62 -12.27 12.51
C SER A 537 27.34 -13.47 13.40
N PRO A 538 26.31 -13.45 14.27
CA PRO A 538 25.94 -14.61 15.04
C PRO A 538 25.41 -15.74 14.13
N GLN A 539 25.54 -16.99 14.59
CA GLN A 539 24.96 -18.14 13.89
C GLN A 539 23.43 -18.14 14.06
N ASP A 540 22.98 -18.01 15.30
CA ASP A 540 21.56 -17.92 15.65
C ASP A 540 21.18 -16.46 15.89
N GLY A 541 19.94 -16.08 15.54
CA GLY A 541 19.46 -14.71 15.71
C GLY A 541 20.14 -13.68 14.80
N PHE A 542 20.70 -14.11 13.67
CA PHE A 542 21.32 -13.24 12.67
C PHE A 542 20.33 -12.24 12.06
N ILE A 543 19.08 -12.64 11.83
CA ILE A 543 18.03 -11.76 11.31
C ILE A 543 17.32 -11.11 12.49
N VAL A 544 17.35 -9.77 12.54
CA VAL A 544 16.77 -8.97 13.63
C VAL A 544 15.50 -8.23 13.25
N LEU A 545 15.22 -8.10 11.95
CA LEU A 545 13.97 -7.55 11.44
C LEU A 545 13.61 -8.28 10.14
N GLN A 546 12.41 -8.79 10.08
CA GLN A 546 11.88 -9.46 8.90
C GLN A 546 10.36 -9.34 8.87
N ARG A 547 9.76 -9.73 7.75
CA ARG A 547 8.30 -9.72 7.60
C ARG A 547 7.58 -10.50 8.70
N ASN A 548 6.45 -9.98 9.15
CA ASN A 548 5.49 -10.66 10.00
C ASN A 548 4.08 -10.18 9.64
N GLY A 549 3.11 -11.10 9.53
CA GLY A 549 1.73 -10.76 9.17
C GLY A 549 1.63 -9.90 7.91
N SER A 550 0.95 -8.76 8.02
CA SER A 550 0.79 -7.80 6.92
C SER A 550 2.01 -6.87 6.70
N ALA A 551 2.94 -6.81 7.65
CA ALA A 551 4.17 -6.04 7.52
C ALA A 551 5.21 -6.83 6.73
N VAL A 552 5.48 -6.43 5.49
CA VAL A 552 6.41 -7.06 4.56
C VAL A 552 7.35 -6.04 3.95
N GLY A 553 8.49 -6.50 3.38
CA GLY A 553 9.50 -5.60 2.83
C GLY A 553 10.14 -4.73 3.91
N THR A 554 10.38 -5.30 5.09
CA THR A 554 10.76 -4.61 6.32
C THR A 554 12.28 -4.54 6.45
N ALA A 555 12.90 -3.54 5.84
CA ALA A 555 14.34 -3.30 5.92
C ALA A 555 14.70 -1.84 5.61
N HIS A 556 15.93 -1.60 5.17
CA HIS A 556 16.56 -0.30 4.95
C HIS A 556 16.25 0.66 6.09
N HIS A 557 17.06 0.57 7.09
CA HIS A 557 16.83 1.11 8.42
C HIS A 557 17.93 2.09 8.81
N SER A 558 17.67 2.85 9.84
CA SER A 558 18.67 3.54 10.66
C SER A 558 18.31 3.37 12.13
N VAL A 559 19.22 3.70 13.02
CA VAL A 559 19.02 3.54 14.46
C VAL A 559 19.31 4.82 15.21
N VAL A 560 18.59 5.03 16.31
CA VAL A 560 18.80 6.16 17.21
C VAL A 560 18.79 5.70 18.66
N ASN A 561 19.70 6.23 19.44
CA ASN A 561 19.70 6.15 20.88
C ASN A 561 18.97 7.35 21.48
N VAL A 562 18.13 7.13 22.47
CA VAL A 562 17.54 8.23 23.24
C VAL A 562 18.63 8.82 24.13
N PRO A 563 18.98 10.10 23.98
CA PRO A 563 20.09 10.71 24.71
C PRO A 563 20.04 10.49 26.21
N GLY A 564 21.19 10.13 26.80
CA GLY A 564 21.30 9.87 28.23
C GLY A 564 20.71 8.55 28.73
N THR A 565 20.29 7.66 27.84
CA THR A 565 19.68 6.38 28.18
C THR A 565 20.27 5.22 27.35
N ASP A 566 19.94 3.97 27.70
CA ASP A 566 20.21 2.79 26.84
C ASP A 566 18.91 2.34 26.12
N ARG A 567 18.05 3.30 25.75
CA ARG A 567 16.86 3.05 24.94
C ARG A 567 17.17 3.32 23.47
N TRP A 568 16.86 2.35 22.61
CA TRP A 568 17.19 2.37 21.21
C TRP A 568 15.94 2.14 20.36
N TYR A 569 15.88 2.81 19.20
CA TYR A 569 14.83 2.63 18.22
C TYR A 569 15.44 2.49 16.83
N ALA A 570 14.82 1.68 16.00
CA ALA A 570 15.10 1.58 14.57
C ALA A 570 13.97 2.26 13.80
N ALA A 571 14.30 3.17 12.89
CA ALA A 571 13.42 3.60 11.82
C ALA A 571 13.71 2.73 10.60
N TYR A 572 12.70 2.18 9.96
CA TYR A 572 12.84 1.34 8.78
C TYR A 572 11.65 1.52 7.87
N HIS A 573 11.72 1.08 6.62
CA HIS A 573 10.53 1.06 5.80
C HIS A 573 9.92 -0.35 5.70
N ARG A 574 8.64 -0.38 5.40
CA ARG A 574 7.90 -1.55 4.92
C ARG A 574 7.18 -1.20 3.63
N HIS A 575 6.72 -2.19 2.88
CA HIS A 575 5.74 -1.93 1.82
C HIS A 575 4.49 -1.28 2.42
N ALA A 576 3.98 -0.23 1.76
CA ALA A 576 2.83 0.52 2.26
C ALA A 576 1.59 -0.37 2.38
N LEU A 577 0.79 -0.13 3.40
CA LEU A 577 -0.49 -0.79 3.53
C LEU A 577 -1.59 0.11 2.95
N PRO A 578 -2.61 -0.49 2.32
CA PRO A 578 -2.84 -1.92 2.16
C PRO A 578 -2.11 -2.58 0.97
N GLU A 579 -1.65 -1.89 -0.05
CA GLU A 579 -1.28 -2.46 -1.36
C GLU A 579 0.08 -1.99 -1.88
N GLY A 580 0.95 -1.55 -1.02
CA GLY A 580 2.27 -1.07 -1.41
C GLY A 580 3.22 -2.15 -1.90
N GLY A 581 4.34 -1.70 -2.46
CA GLY A 581 5.43 -2.51 -2.98
C GLY A 581 6.73 -1.71 -2.99
N GLY A 582 7.72 -2.12 -3.78
CA GLY A 582 9.02 -1.48 -3.80
C GLY A 582 9.04 0.01 -4.20
N PHE A 583 7.94 0.54 -4.74
CA PHE A 583 7.79 1.96 -5.11
C PHE A 583 6.79 2.72 -4.24
N GLN A 584 6.15 2.04 -3.30
CA GLN A 584 5.24 2.60 -2.32
C GLN A 584 5.60 1.99 -0.98
N ARG A 585 6.48 2.65 -0.26
CA ARG A 585 6.99 2.22 1.05
C ARG A 585 6.58 3.22 2.11
N GLN A 586 6.48 2.79 3.34
CA GLN A 586 6.11 3.61 4.50
C GLN A 586 7.15 3.48 5.59
N THR A 587 7.60 4.59 6.12
CA THR A 587 8.47 4.63 7.30
C THR A 587 7.70 4.24 8.54
N VAL A 588 8.26 3.32 9.31
CA VAL A 588 7.77 2.87 10.61
C VAL A 588 8.92 2.80 11.61
N LEU A 589 8.58 2.70 12.89
CA LEU A 589 9.55 2.59 13.97
C LEU A 589 9.42 1.23 14.68
N ALA A 590 10.52 0.72 15.21
CA ALA A 590 10.54 -0.40 16.13
C ALA A 590 11.42 -0.10 17.33
N ARG A 591 11.03 -0.57 18.51
CA ARG A 591 11.90 -0.57 19.68
C ARG A 591 12.97 -1.64 19.48
N MET A 592 14.23 -1.26 19.66
CA MET A 592 15.37 -2.17 19.60
C MET A 592 15.85 -2.50 21.02
N GLU A 593 15.93 -3.78 21.32
CA GLU A 593 16.31 -4.29 22.63
C GLU A 593 17.54 -5.19 22.50
N PHE A 594 18.36 -5.21 23.57
CA PHE A 594 19.55 -6.03 23.63
C PHE A 594 19.42 -7.09 24.73
N THR A 595 20.09 -8.21 24.54
CA THR A 595 20.29 -9.21 25.57
C THR A 595 21.40 -8.77 26.55
N ALA A 596 21.57 -9.47 27.65
CA ALA A 596 22.61 -9.14 28.63
C ALA A 596 24.04 -9.26 28.08
N ASP A 597 24.24 -10.15 27.11
CA ASP A 597 25.50 -10.35 26.39
C ASP A 597 25.67 -9.42 25.16
N GLY A 598 24.70 -8.52 24.93
CA GLY A 598 24.74 -7.50 23.89
C GLY A 598 24.19 -7.91 22.54
N ALA A 599 23.60 -9.10 22.38
CA ALA A 599 22.95 -9.45 21.13
C ALA A 599 21.68 -8.61 20.91
N ILE A 600 21.39 -8.24 19.64
CA ILE A 600 20.16 -7.56 19.29
C ILE A 600 19.01 -8.57 19.31
N ARG A 601 17.94 -8.27 20.06
CA ARG A 601 16.71 -9.08 20.04
C ARG A 601 15.97 -8.86 18.72
N PRO A 602 15.37 -9.91 18.14
CA PRO A 602 14.51 -9.74 16.97
C PRO A 602 13.40 -8.70 17.24
N MET A 603 13.27 -7.75 16.32
CA MET A 603 12.21 -6.75 16.31
C MET A 603 10.98 -7.30 15.60
N ASP A 604 9.81 -7.15 16.22
CA ASP A 604 8.55 -7.55 15.63
C ASP A 604 7.90 -6.36 14.91
N PRO A 605 7.78 -6.36 13.56
CA PRO A 605 7.20 -5.25 12.82
C PRO A 605 5.68 -5.10 13.02
N MET A 606 5.04 -6.04 13.70
CA MET A 606 3.63 -5.97 14.09
C MET A 606 3.43 -5.37 15.49
N ARG A 607 4.50 -5.15 16.23
CA ARG A 607 4.43 -4.58 17.58
C ARG A 607 4.46 -3.06 17.51
N VAL A 608 3.49 -2.40 18.17
CA VAL A 608 3.54 -0.96 18.38
C VAL A 608 4.80 -0.65 19.21
N PRO A 609 5.70 0.23 18.72
CA PRO A 609 7.00 0.47 19.37
C PRO A 609 6.89 1.18 20.72
N PHE A 610 5.77 1.84 20.96
CA PHE A 610 5.56 2.68 22.13
C PHE A 610 4.38 2.16 22.96
N LYS A 611 4.53 2.12 24.29
CA LYS A 611 3.42 1.90 25.22
C LYS A 611 2.86 3.25 25.67
N PRO A 612 1.56 3.33 26.01
CA PRO A 612 1.04 4.49 26.71
C PRO A 612 1.91 4.76 27.96
N GLY A 613 2.53 5.92 28.07
CA GLY A 613 3.47 6.28 29.14
C GLY A 613 4.96 6.17 28.79
N ASP A 614 5.36 5.41 27.75
CA ASP A 614 6.75 5.40 27.27
C ASP A 614 7.16 6.74 26.60
N LEU A 615 6.19 7.58 26.30
CA LEU A 615 6.31 8.77 25.45
C LEU A 615 6.26 10.10 26.23
N GLY A 616 6.23 10.03 27.54
CA GLY A 616 5.81 11.17 28.37
C GLY A 616 6.90 12.04 28.95
N GLU A 617 8.18 11.73 28.78
CA GLU A 617 9.22 12.66 29.25
C GLU A 617 9.94 13.30 28.07
N PRO A 618 9.82 14.63 27.91
CA PRO A 618 10.64 15.35 26.94
C PRO A 618 12.12 15.08 27.27
N ILE A 619 12.95 15.05 26.23
CA ILE A 619 14.41 15.01 26.40
C ILE A 619 14.78 16.21 27.24
N VAL A 620 15.13 16.01 28.51
CA VAL A 620 15.72 17.06 29.32
C VAL A 620 17.18 17.19 28.90
N ASP A 621 17.60 18.42 28.58
CA ASP A 621 19.02 18.69 28.41
C ASP A 621 19.76 18.28 29.71
N GLY A 622 21.06 17.95 29.61
CA GLY A 622 21.87 17.54 30.79
C GLY A 622 21.93 18.57 31.93
N ARG A 623 21.06 19.60 31.91
CA ARG A 623 20.85 20.64 32.93
C ARG A 623 19.44 20.63 33.52
N GLY A 624 18.60 19.62 33.19
CA GLY A 624 17.28 19.43 33.81
C GLY A 624 16.22 20.47 33.41
N ARG A 625 16.35 21.11 32.25
CA ARG A 625 15.35 22.04 31.71
C ARG A 625 14.52 21.36 30.63
N PRO A 626 13.16 21.55 30.65
CA PRO A 626 12.28 20.98 29.64
C PRO A 626 12.47 21.64 28.27
#